data_423f5641a6839f895ed8b35f273131cc
#
_entry.id   423f5641a6839f895ed8b35f273131cc
#
_cell.length_a   1.000
_cell.length_b   1.000
_cell.length_c   1.000
_cell.angle_alpha   90.00
_cell.angle_beta   90.00
_cell.angle_gamma   90.00
#
_symmetry.space_group_name_H-M   'P 1'
#
loop_
_entity.id
_entity.type
_entity.pdbx_description
1 polymer ?
#
loop_
_entity_poly.entity_id
_entity_poly.type
_entity_poly.pdbx_seq_one_letter_code
_entity_poly.pdbx_strand_id
1 'polypeptide(L)'
;MNGKPDDTRPDPDELLSRIKEEEVRARRGKLKIFFGASAGVGKTYAMLLAARQLREQGLDVVVGLVETHGRQETAALLEGLEQLPLKEVPHRDRVLREFDLDGALARRPALILVDELAHSNAPGCRHPKRWQDVEELLDAGIDVLTTVNVQHLESLNDVVGGITGIRVWETVTDRVFDQADEVVLVDLPPDELLQRLREGKVYLPDQAERAIQNFFRKGNLIALRELALRRTAERVDDEMQSYQQRDGGVPPTVRDALLV
;
A
#
# COMPACT_ATOMS: atom_id res chain seq x y z
N MET A 1 20.69 -9.25 56.67
CA MET A 1 19.64 -8.85 55.72
C MET A 1 20.23 -7.83 54.77
N ASN A 2 20.79 -8.31 53.64
CA ASN A 2 21.34 -7.46 52.58
C ASN A 2 20.29 -7.35 51.48
N GLY A 3 19.51 -6.25 51.46
CA GLY A 3 18.69 -5.90 50.36
C GLY A 3 19.58 -5.44 49.19
N LYS A 4 19.57 -6.20 48.08
CA LYS A 4 20.10 -5.70 46.80
C LYS A 4 19.24 -4.49 46.38
N PRO A 5 19.85 -3.37 45.98
CA PRO A 5 19.10 -2.31 45.32
C PRO A 5 18.53 -2.87 44.01
N ASP A 6 17.22 -2.72 43.88
CA ASP A 6 16.47 -2.99 42.64
C ASP A 6 16.95 -1.96 41.58
N ASP A 7 17.89 -2.40 40.75
CA ASP A 7 18.47 -1.55 39.72
C ASP A 7 17.53 -1.56 38.50
N THR A 8 16.40 -0.86 38.62
CA THR A 8 15.39 -0.66 37.57
C THR A 8 15.79 0.42 36.57
N ARG A 9 17.05 0.83 36.55
CA ARG A 9 17.55 1.75 35.53
C ARG A 9 17.74 0.99 34.20
N PRO A 10 17.09 1.44 33.11
CA PRO A 10 17.36 0.84 31.79
C PRO A 10 18.85 0.99 31.45
N ASP A 11 19.40 -0.02 30.80
CA ASP A 11 20.77 -0.03 30.31
C ASP A 11 21.01 1.21 29.44
N PRO A 12 22.03 2.03 29.73
CA PRO A 12 22.33 3.22 28.95
C PRO A 12 22.55 2.92 27.45
N ASP A 13 23.11 1.77 27.09
CA ASP A 13 23.33 1.36 25.71
C ASP A 13 22.01 0.98 25.02
N GLU A 14 21.10 0.34 25.75
CA GLU A 14 19.75 0.04 25.25
C GLU A 14 18.92 1.33 25.05
N LEU A 15 19.04 2.29 25.98
CA LEU A 15 18.37 3.59 25.86
C LEU A 15 18.92 4.39 24.67
N LEU A 16 20.23 4.41 24.47
CA LEU A 16 20.89 5.05 23.33
C LEU A 16 20.48 4.42 21.99
N SER A 17 20.36 3.09 21.94
CA SER A 17 19.87 2.38 20.76
C SER A 17 18.43 2.78 20.43
N ARG A 18 17.54 2.81 21.43
CA ARG A 18 16.15 3.24 21.25
C ARG A 18 16.03 4.68 20.76
N ILE A 19 16.80 5.61 21.35
CA ILE A 19 16.81 7.02 20.92
C ILE A 19 17.26 7.12 19.45
N LYS A 20 18.31 6.41 19.05
CA LYS A 20 18.77 6.39 17.66
C LYS A 20 17.73 5.81 16.71
N GLU A 21 17.06 4.73 17.09
CA GLU A 21 15.97 4.14 16.29
C GLU A 21 14.79 5.11 16.16
N GLU A 22 14.44 5.82 17.22
CA GLU A 22 13.39 6.85 17.18
C GLU A 22 13.79 8.05 16.30
N GLU A 23 15.05 8.50 16.35
CA GLU A 23 15.56 9.56 15.48
C GLU A 23 15.56 9.14 13.99
N VAL A 24 15.98 7.91 13.68
CA VAL A 24 15.93 7.37 12.32
C VAL A 24 14.48 7.28 11.84
N ARG A 25 13.59 6.77 12.69
CA ARG A 25 12.16 6.69 12.36
C ARG A 25 11.51 8.06 12.16
N ALA A 26 11.91 9.06 12.95
CA ALA A 26 11.40 10.43 12.82
C ALA A 26 11.83 11.13 11.53
N ARG A 27 12.96 10.71 10.93
CA ARG A 27 13.48 11.25 9.66
C ARG A 27 12.98 10.49 8.45
N ARG A 28 12.49 9.28 8.63
CA ARG A 28 11.97 8.44 7.56
C ARG A 28 10.66 9.02 7.03
N GLY A 29 10.46 8.99 5.73
CA GLY A 29 9.18 9.32 5.09
C GLY A 29 8.08 8.38 5.53
N LYS A 30 6.84 8.80 5.39
CA LYS A 30 5.63 8.06 5.79
C LYS A 30 5.06 7.30 4.60
N LEU A 31 4.67 6.05 4.85
CA LEU A 31 4.01 5.19 3.88
C LEU A 31 2.51 5.14 4.13
N LYS A 32 1.73 5.57 3.14
CA LYS A 32 0.27 5.41 3.13
C LYS A 32 -0.15 4.49 2.00
N ILE A 33 -0.82 3.40 2.34
CA ILE A 33 -1.29 2.37 1.41
C ILE A 33 -2.80 2.47 1.22
N PHE A 34 -3.24 2.60 -0.04
CA PHE A 34 -4.64 2.41 -0.43
C PHE A 34 -4.85 0.93 -0.74
N PHE A 35 -5.53 0.23 0.15
CA PHE A 35 -5.71 -1.21 0.14
C PHE A 35 -7.11 -1.60 -0.34
N GLY A 36 -7.25 -2.70 -1.06
CA GLY A 36 -8.56 -3.15 -1.50
C GLY A 36 -8.59 -4.61 -1.91
N ALA A 37 -9.81 -5.15 -2.04
CA ALA A 37 -10.05 -6.55 -2.33
C ALA A 37 -9.55 -6.98 -3.73
N SER A 38 -9.61 -6.08 -4.72
CA SER A 38 -9.25 -6.41 -6.11
C SER A 38 -9.02 -5.16 -6.96
N ALA A 39 -8.62 -5.35 -8.22
CA ALA A 39 -8.63 -4.28 -9.21
C ALA A 39 -10.06 -3.74 -9.41
N GLY A 40 -10.17 -2.44 -9.71
CA GLY A 40 -11.45 -1.79 -10.02
C GLY A 40 -12.22 -1.22 -8.84
N VAL A 41 -11.82 -1.48 -7.57
CA VAL A 41 -12.50 -0.91 -6.40
C VAL A 41 -12.27 0.60 -6.21
N GLY A 42 -11.31 1.20 -6.94
CA GLY A 42 -11.08 2.65 -6.94
C GLY A 42 -9.86 3.13 -6.15
N LYS A 43 -8.91 2.26 -5.81
CA LYS A 43 -7.71 2.61 -5.02
C LYS A 43 -6.91 3.77 -5.62
N THR A 44 -6.52 3.65 -6.91
CA THR A 44 -5.76 4.68 -7.62
C THR A 44 -6.53 6.02 -7.66
N TYR A 45 -7.85 5.96 -7.84
CA TYR A 45 -8.72 7.14 -7.80
C TYR A 45 -8.70 7.80 -6.41
N ALA A 46 -8.86 7.01 -5.34
CA ALA A 46 -8.81 7.51 -3.97
C ALA A 46 -7.43 8.08 -3.60
N MET A 47 -6.36 7.43 -4.04
CA MET A 47 -4.98 7.91 -3.87
C MET A 47 -4.77 9.27 -4.54
N LEU A 48 -5.23 9.44 -5.78
CA LEU A 48 -5.12 10.71 -6.52
C LEU A 48 -5.96 11.82 -5.88
N LEU A 49 -7.16 11.52 -5.37
CA LEU A 49 -7.96 12.51 -4.64
C LEU A 49 -7.25 12.99 -3.38
N ALA A 50 -6.67 12.08 -2.60
CA ALA A 50 -5.90 12.43 -1.41
C ALA A 50 -4.68 13.29 -1.77
N ALA A 51 -3.96 12.94 -2.83
CA ALA A 51 -2.82 13.69 -3.31
C ALA A 51 -3.20 15.14 -3.73
N ARG A 52 -4.31 15.31 -4.42
CA ARG A 52 -4.82 16.64 -4.82
C ARG A 52 -5.15 17.49 -3.61
N GLN A 53 -5.82 16.92 -2.59
CA GLN A 53 -6.13 17.62 -1.35
C GLN A 53 -4.86 18.09 -0.62
N LEU A 54 -3.84 17.23 -0.55
CA LEU A 54 -2.56 17.59 0.08
C LEU A 54 -1.83 18.69 -0.70
N ARG A 55 -1.87 18.63 -2.03
CA ARG A 55 -1.32 19.70 -2.89
C ARG A 55 -2.06 21.02 -2.71
N GLU A 56 -3.39 20.99 -2.61
CA GLU A 56 -4.20 22.21 -2.34
C GLU A 56 -3.86 22.83 -0.98
N GLN A 57 -3.39 22.03 -0.03
CA GLN A 57 -2.86 22.48 1.27
C GLN A 57 -1.42 23.01 1.18
N GLY A 58 -0.81 23.03 -0.01
CA GLY A 58 0.53 23.56 -0.24
C GLY A 58 1.67 22.54 -0.14
N LEU A 59 1.36 21.23 -0.01
CA LEU A 59 2.39 20.20 -0.01
C LEU A 59 3.00 20.04 -1.41
N ASP A 60 4.32 19.82 -1.47
CA ASP A 60 5.04 19.50 -2.71
C ASP A 60 4.76 18.05 -3.10
N VAL A 61 3.80 17.83 -4.00
CA VAL A 61 3.29 16.53 -4.43
C VAL A 61 3.70 16.24 -5.86
N VAL A 62 4.31 15.08 -6.08
CA VAL A 62 4.78 14.64 -7.39
C VAL A 62 4.23 13.24 -7.71
N VAL A 63 3.85 13.01 -8.95
CA VAL A 63 3.48 11.69 -9.46
C VAL A 63 4.74 11.03 -10.02
N GLY A 64 5.20 9.97 -9.36
CA GLY A 64 6.30 9.14 -9.82
C GLY A 64 5.84 8.12 -10.87
N LEU A 65 4.79 7.37 -10.54
CA LEU A 65 4.12 6.44 -11.46
C LEU A 65 2.68 6.24 -11.01
N VAL A 66 1.75 6.35 -11.94
CA VAL A 66 0.32 6.02 -11.74
C VAL A 66 -0.24 5.34 -12.97
N GLU A 67 -0.86 4.19 -12.76
CA GLU A 67 -1.49 3.40 -13.81
C GLU A 67 -2.98 3.72 -13.93
N THR A 68 -3.34 4.49 -14.95
CA THR A 68 -4.75 4.84 -15.20
C THR A 68 -5.53 3.74 -15.90
N HIS A 69 -4.84 2.80 -16.56
CA HIS A 69 -5.43 1.74 -17.37
C HIS A 69 -6.46 2.23 -18.40
N GLY A 70 -6.24 3.45 -18.95
CA GLY A 70 -7.14 4.08 -19.93
C GLY A 70 -8.43 4.66 -19.34
N ARG A 71 -8.57 4.74 -18.01
CA ARG A 71 -9.75 5.31 -17.35
C ARG A 71 -9.69 6.83 -17.38
N GLN A 72 -10.60 7.46 -18.11
CA GLN A 72 -10.63 8.92 -18.28
C GLN A 72 -10.82 9.66 -16.95
N GLU A 73 -11.71 9.15 -16.07
CA GLU A 73 -11.97 9.76 -14.75
C GLU A 73 -10.70 9.78 -13.88
N THR A 74 -9.90 8.70 -13.92
CA THR A 74 -8.64 8.62 -13.19
C THR A 74 -7.56 9.50 -13.84
N ALA A 75 -7.50 9.52 -15.17
CA ALA A 75 -6.55 10.34 -15.92
C ALA A 75 -6.79 11.85 -15.69
N ALA A 76 -8.05 12.27 -15.60
CA ALA A 76 -8.41 13.66 -15.31
C ALA A 76 -7.86 14.14 -13.94
N LEU A 77 -7.71 13.24 -12.96
CA LEU A 77 -7.14 13.59 -11.66
C LEU A 77 -5.62 13.84 -11.70
N LEU A 78 -4.93 13.40 -12.76
CA LEU A 78 -3.51 13.72 -12.98
C LEU A 78 -3.29 15.14 -13.48
N GLU A 79 -4.33 15.77 -14.04
CA GLU A 79 -4.23 17.14 -14.57
C GLU A 79 -3.77 18.10 -13.47
N GLY A 80 -2.73 18.86 -13.81
CA GLY A 80 -2.13 19.85 -12.94
C GLY A 80 -1.20 19.27 -11.83
N LEU A 81 -1.08 17.96 -11.65
CA LEU A 81 -0.01 17.38 -10.83
C LEU A 81 1.29 17.30 -11.63
N GLU A 82 2.43 17.59 -11.00
CA GLU A 82 3.75 17.34 -11.58
C GLU A 82 3.94 15.85 -11.75
N GLN A 83 4.39 15.41 -12.92
CA GLN A 83 4.66 14.01 -13.22
C GLN A 83 6.13 13.85 -13.60
N LEU A 84 6.81 12.91 -12.98
CA LEU A 84 8.16 12.54 -13.39
C LEU A 84 8.13 11.74 -14.70
N PRO A 85 9.11 11.91 -15.57
CA PRO A 85 9.28 11.04 -16.72
C PRO A 85 9.56 9.61 -16.24
N LEU A 86 8.96 8.63 -16.91
CA LEU A 86 9.23 7.22 -16.63
C LEU A 86 10.59 6.81 -17.19
N LYS A 87 11.27 5.92 -16.49
CA LYS A 87 12.53 5.32 -16.95
C LYS A 87 12.25 4.33 -18.08
N GLU A 88 12.90 4.54 -19.23
CA GLU A 88 12.85 3.59 -20.33
C GLU A 88 13.89 2.50 -20.12
N VAL A 89 13.42 1.24 -20.02
CA VAL A 89 14.27 0.07 -19.81
C VAL A 89 14.16 -0.84 -21.04
N PRO A 90 15.22 -0.98 -21.85
CA PRO A 90 15.23 -1.91 -22.94
C PRO A 90 15.11 -3.36 -22.44
N HIS A 91 14.13 -4.10 -22.93
CA HIS A 91 13.94 -5.50 -22.61
C HIS A 91 13.56 -6.30 -23.86
N ARG A 92 14.48 -7.14 -24.35
CA ARG A 92 14.36 -7.88 -25.62
C ARG A 92 14.04 -6.90 -26.77
N ASP A 93 12.93 -7.11 -27.48
CA ASP A 93 12.49 -6.29 -28.62
C ASP A 93 11.53 -5.14 -28.22
N ARG A 94 11.45 -4.82 -26.93
CA ARG A 94 10.53 -3.80 -26.37
C ARG A 94 11.25 -2.87 -25.43
N VAL A 95 10.69 -1.67 -25.26
CA VAL A 95 11.06 -0.73 -24.21
C VAL A 95 9.94 -0.76 -23.17
N LEU A 96 10.31 -1.11 -21.95
CA LEU A 96 9.40 -1.06 -20.78
C LEU A 96 9.52 0.29 -20.11
N ARG A 97 8.42 0.78 -19.58
CA ARG A 97 8.37 2.04 -18.85
C ARG A 97 8.22 1.74 -17.37
N GLU A 98 9.23 2.07 -16.61
CA GLU A 98 9.30 1.81 -15.18
C GLU A 98 9.37 3.10 -14.38
N PHE A 99 9.14 3.01 -13.08
CA PHE A 99 9.33 4.12 -12.16
C PHE A 99 10.80 4.57 -12.16
N ASP A 100 11.03 5.88 -12.28
CA ASP A 100 12.38 6.45 -12.22
C ASP A 100 12.74 6.82 -10.77
N LEU A 101 13.27 5.84 -10.03
CA LEU A 101 13.71 6.02 -8.66
C LEU A 101 14.83 7.07 -8.55
N ASP A 102 15.79 7.08 -9.49
CA ASP A 102 16.90 8.04 -9.47
C ASP A 102 16.40 9.47 -9.68
N GLY A 103 15.46 9.67 -10.61
CA GLY A 103 14.81 10.95 -10.84
C GLY A 103 14.00 11.42 -9.63
N ALA A 104 13.29 10.50 -8.96
CA ALA A 104 12.53 10.80 -7.76
C ALA A 104 13.42 11.22 -6.59
N LEU A 105 14.52 10.50 -6.34
CA LEU A 105 15.51 10.83 -5.31
C LEU A 105 16.21 12.17 -5.59
N ALA A 106 16.48 12.48 -6.85
CA ALA A 106 17.07 13.76 -7.25
C ALA A 106 16.11 14.93 -7.08
N ARG A 107 14.81 14.74 -7.40
CA ARG A 107 13.73 15.75 -7.28
C ARG A 107 13.41 16.05 -5.83
N ARG A 108 13.48 15.03 -4.93
CA ARG A 108 13.18 15.11 -3.49
C ARG A 108 11.87 15.82 -3.16
N PRO A 109 10.73 15.36 -3.67
CA PRO A 109 9.44 15.93 -3.29
C PRO A 109 9.13 15.66 -1.81
N ALA A 110 8.19 16.42 -1.22
CA ALA A 110 7.69 16.09 0.10
C ALA A 110 6.82 14.81 0.08
N LEU A 111 6.09 14.60 -1.02
CA LEU A 111 5.21 13.45 -1.22
C LEU A 111 5.29 12.96 -2.67
N ILE A 112 5.41 11.65 -2.86
CA ILE A 112 5.38 11.02 -4.18
C ILE A 112 4.32 9.93 -4.27
N LEU A 113 3.67 9.83 -5.43
CA LEU A 113 2.74 8.75 -5.74
C LEU A 113 3.45 7.65 -6.53
N VAL A 114 3.42 6.43 -6.02
CA VAL A 114 3.99 5.24 -6.68
C VAL A 114 2.95 4.12 -6.63
N ASP A 115 2.17 3.97 -7.70
CA ASP A 115 1.08 2.99 -7.81
C ASP A 115 1.60 1.56 -7.93
N GLU A 116 0.75 0.57 -7.63
CA GLU A 116 1.03 -0.87 -7.77
C GLU A 116 2.28 -1.34 -7.00
N LEU A 117 2.24 -1.23 -5.66
CA LEU A 117 3.35 -1.57 -4.73
C LEU A 117 3.97 -2.97 -4.98
N ALA A 118 3.16 -3.95 -5.40
CA ALA A 118 3.59 -5.34 -5.60
C ALA A 118 4.29 -5.62 -6.94
N HIS A 119 4.35 -4.62 -7.83
CA HIS A 119 4.93 -4.77 -9.16
C HIS A 119 6.36 -5.32 -9.13
N SER A 120 6.67 -6.18 -10.10
CA SER A 120 8.02 -6.68 -10.33
C SER A 120 8.69 -5.82 -11.41
N ASN A 121 9.69 -5.05 -11.01
CA ASN A 121 10.40 -4.16 -11.91
C ASN A 121 11.11 -4.91 -13.04
N ALA A 122 11.27 -4.26 -14.18
CA ALA A 122 12.00 -4.82 -15.31
C ALA A 122 13.47 -5.11 -14.96
N PRO A 123 14.06 -6.17 -15.53
CA PRO A 123 15.50 -6.42 -15.41
C PRO A 123 16.30 -5.19 -15.85
N GLY A 124 17.21 -4.73 -15.02
CA GLY A 124 18.00 -3.50 -15.23
C GLY A 124 17.54 -2.30 -14.40
N CYS A 125 16.44 -2.41 -13.69
CA CYS A 125 16.11 -1.49 -12.60
C CYS A 125 17.01 -1.73 -11.40
N ARG A 126 17.12 -0.72 -10.49
CA ARG A 126 17.95 -0.80 -9.28
C ARG A 126 17.47 -1.91 -8.35
N HIS A 127 16.18 -2.02 -8.15
CA HIS A 127 15.55 -3.05 -7.34
C HIS A 127 14.68 -3.98 -8.19
N PRO A 128 14.59 -5.27 -7.86
CA PRO A 128 13.71 -6.21 -8.56
C PRO A 128 12.22 -6.00 -8.26
N LYS A 129 11.88 -5.29 -7.16
CA LYS A 129 10.51 -5.07 -6.72
C LYS A 129 10.26 -3.60 -6.42
N ARG A 130 9.08 -3.10 -6.80
CA ARG A 130 8.67 -1.70 -6.57
C ARG A 130 8.60 -1.34 -5.09
N TRP A 131 8.19 -2.25 -4.22
CA TRP A 131 8.19 -1.99 -2.79
C TRP A 131 9.58 -1.68 -2.22
N GLN A 132 10.66 -2.20 -2.84
CA GLN A 132 12.04 -1.85 -2.46
C GLN A 132 12.42 -0.44 -2.90
N ASP A 133 11.93 0.00 -4.07
CA ASP A 133 12.09 1.41 -4.49
C ASP A 133 11.38 2.33 -3.51
N VAL A 134 10.19 1.93 -3.06
CA VAL A 134 9.42 2.68 -2.05
C VAL A 134 10.18 2.73 -0.72
N GLU A 135 10.77 1.63 -0.25
CA GLU A 135 11.59 1.65 0.97
C GLU A 135 12.75 2.65 0.86
N GLU A 136 13.46 2.71 -0.28
CA GLU A 136 14.55 3.67 -0.49
C GLU A 136 14.07 5.13 -0.50
N LEU A 137 12.88 5.41 -1.04
CA LEU A 137 12.25 6.73 -0.97
C LEU A 137 11.94 7.14 0.48
N LEU A 138 11.36 6.22 1.25
CA LEU A 138 11.05 6.45 2.66
C LEU A 138 12.32 6.70 3.47
N ASP A 139 13.38 5.94 3.23
CA ASP A 139 14.67 6.12 3.90
C ASP A 139 15.34 7.45 3.53
N ALA A 140 15.04 7.99 2.34
CA ALA A 140 15.44 9.34 1.94
C ALA A 140 14.57 10.46 2.54
N GLY A 141 13.55 10.12 3.34
CA GLY A 141 12.65 11.07 4.00
C GLY A 141 11.52 11.58 3.11
N ILE A 142 11.18 10.87 2.03
CA ILE A 142 10.11 11.22 1.09
C ILE A 142 8.86 10.42 1.46
N ASP A 143 7.73 11.10 1.67
CA ASP A 143 6.46 10.44 1.91
C ASP A 143 5.94 9.76 0.65
N VAL A 144 5.31 8.59 0.79
CA VAL A 144 4.82 7.80 -0.34
C VAL A 144 3.34 7.45 -0.20
N LEU A 145 2.55 7.72 -1.24
CA LEU A 145 1.23 7.13 -1.44
C LEU A 145 1.33 5.99 -2.46
N THR A 146 0.74 4.85 -2.13
CA THR A 146 0.76 3.67 -3.01
C THR A 146 -0.54 2.87 -2.92
N THR A 147 -0.69 1.89 -3.80
CA THR A 147 -1.85 0.99 -3.81
C THR A 147 -1.42 -0.48 -3.73
N VAL A 148 -2.26 -1.31 -3.10
CA VAL A 148 -2.10 -2.76 -3.13
C VAL A 148 -3.45 -3.48 -3.07
N ASN A 149 -3.55 -4.64 -3.71
CA ASN A 149 -4.70 -5.54 -3.58
C ASN A 149 -4.39 -6.67 -2.59
N VAL A 150 -5.41 -7.20 -1.93
CA VAL A 150 -5.30 -8.31 -0.99
C VAL A 150 -4.54 -9.52 -1.57
N GLN A 151 -4.72 -9.79 -2.86
CA GLN A 151 -4.09 -10.90 -3.58
C GLN A 151 -2.56 -10.80 -3.69
N HIS A 152 -2.01 -9.62 -3.47
CA HIS A 152 -0.58 -9.36 -3.55
C HIS A 152 0.14 -9.46 -2.20
N LEU A 153 -0.59 -9.63 -1.08
CA LEU A 153 0.03 -9.91 0.22
C LEU A 153 0.54 -11.35 0.25
N GLU A 154 1.80 -11.51 0.64
CA GLU A 154 2.50 -12.80 0.55
C GLU A 154 1.80 -13.89 1.37
N SER A 155 1.37 -13.59 2.59
CA SER A 155 0.66 -14.52 3.47
C SER A 155 -0.71 -14.96 2.93
N LEU A 156 -1.34 -14.15 2.10
CA LEU A 156 -2.68 -14.41 1.56
C LEU A 156 -2.67 -15.03 0.16
N ASN A 157 -1.50 -15.12 -0.49
CA ASN A 157 -1.38 -15.54 -1.88
C ASN A 157 -1.96 -16.96 -2.13
N ASP A 158 -1.64 -17.92 -1.25
CA ASP A 158 -2.14 -19.29 -1.38
C ASP A 158 -3.65 -19.38 -1.13
N VAL A 159 -4.18 -18.63 -0.17
CA VAL A 159 -5.62 -18.55 0.11
C VAL A 159 -6.38 -17.96 -1.09
N VAL A 160 -5.86 -16.86 -1.64
CA VAL A 160 -6.42 -16.23 -2.85
C VAL A 160 -6.35 -17.17 -4.03
N GLY A 161 -5.24 -17.90 -4.21
CA GLY A 161 -5.09 -18.93 -5.24
C GLY A 161 -6.14 -20.04 -5.10
N GLY A 162 -6.45 -20.47 -3.89
CA GLY A 162 -7.52 -21.43 -3.58
C GLY A 162 -8.92 -20.93 -3.90
N ILE A 163 -9.19 -19.65 -3.66
CA ILE A 163 -10.49 -19.02 -3.93
C ILE A 163 -10.69 -18.80 -5.43
N THR A 164 -9.70 -18.25 -6.11
CA THR A 164 -9.82 -17.75 -7.49
C THR A 164 -9.40 -18.76 -8.54
N GLY A 165 -8.63 -19.78 -8.15
CA GLY A 165 -7.95 -20.70 -9.07
C GLY A 165 -6.74 -20.07 -9.81
N ILE A 166 -6.35 -18.84 -9.42
CA ILE A 166 -5.28 -18.08 -10.09
C ILE A 166 -4.19 -17.77 -9.09
N ARG A 167 -2.96 -18.21 -9.37
CA ARG A 167 -1.79 -17.85 -8.58
C ARG A 167 -1.23 -16.51 -9.05
N VAL A 168 -1.05 -15.58 -8.09
CA VAL A 168 -0.44 -14.27 -8.35
C VAL A 168 1.06 -14.37 -8.05
N TRP A 169 1.90 -13.91 -8.99
CA TRP A 169 3.35 -13.97 -8.85
C TRP A 169 3.96 -12.68 -8.31
N GLU A 170 3.24 -11.59 -8.44
CA GLU A 170 3.65 -10.29 -7.92
C GLU A 170 3.15 -10.16 -6.48
N THR A 171 4.08 -10.22 -5.54
CA THR A 171 3.77 -10.13 -4.12
C THR A 171 4.60 -9.06 -3.43
N VAL A 172 4.05 -8.54 -2.36
CA VAL A 172 4.71 -7.69 -1.38
C VAL A 172 4.70 -8.41 -0.03
N THR A 173 5.81 -8.31 0.70
CA THR A 173 5.93 -8.93 2.02
C THR A 173 4.98 -8.28 3.01
N ASP A 174 4.40 -9.09 3.91
CA ASP A 174 3.50 -8.60 4.95
C ASP A 174 4.17 -7.54 5.82
N ARG A 175 5.47 -7.65 6.06
CA ARG A 175 6.26 -6.65 6.78
C ARG A 175 6.07 -5.23 6.23
N VAL A 176 6.11 -5.06 4.91
CA VAL A 176 5.95 -3.72 4.27
C VAL A 176 4.53 -3.18 4.52
N PHE A 177 3.53 -4.05 4.45
CA PHE A 177 2.15 -3.68 4.74
C PHE A 177 1.96 -3.31 6.23
N ASP A 178 2.55 -4.09 7.14
CA ASP A 178 2.42 -3.88 8.58
C ASP A 178 3.19 -2.65 9.09
N GLN A 179 4.30 -2.32 8.45
CA GLN A 179 5.11 -1.14 8.76
C GLN A 179 4.60 0.16 8.12
N ALA A 180 3.56 0.11 7.27
CA ALA A 180 2.97 1.32 6.72
C ALA A 180 2.44 2.22 7.84
N ASP A 181 2.59 3.54 7.72
CA ASP A 181 2.10 4.49 8.71
C ASP A 181 0.57 4.60 8.68
N GLU A 182 -0.02 4.45 7.50
CA GLU A 182 -1.47 4.49 7.32
C GLU A 182 -1.91 3.49 6.24
N VAL A 183 -2.99 2.74 6.52
CA VAL A 183 -3.68 1.89 5.54
C VAL A 183 -5.12 2.33 5.41
N VAL A 184 -5.51 2.74 4.19
CA VAL A 184 -6.87 3.15 3.86
C VAL A 184 -7.55 2.02 3.10
N LEU A 185 -8.55 1.39 3.69
CA LEU A 185 -9.36 0.41 2.99
C LEU A 185 -10.27 1.11 1.97
N VAL A 186 -10.08 0.76 0.69
CA VAL A 186 -10.98 1.17 -0.40
C VAL A 186 -11.87 0.00 -0.74
N ASP A 187 -13.11 0.09 -0.29
CA ASP A 187 -14.10 -0.97 -0.42
C ASP A 187 -15.18 -0.62 -1.43
N LEU A 188 -15.64 -1.63 -2.17
CA LEU A 188 -16.74 -1.55 -3.09
C LEU A 188 -17.55 -2.85 -3.04
N PRO A 189 -18.90 -2.79 -2.90
CA PRO A 189 -19.73 -3.98 -2.94
C PRO A 189 -19.53 -4.79 -4.23
N PRO A 190 -19.53 -6.14 -4.17
CA PRO A 190 -19.30 -6.99 -5.34
C PRO A 190 -20.21 -6.71 -6.53
N ASP A 191 -21.49 -6.39 -6.30
CA ASP A 191 -22.43 -6.10 -7.38
C ASP A 191 -22.08 -4.79 -8.11
N GLU A 192 -21.65 -3.77 -7.38
CA GLU A 192 -21.18 -2.51 -7.97
C GLU A 192 -19.89 -2.70 -8.77
N LEU A 193 -18.96 -3.52 -8.26
CA LEU A 193 -17.73 -3.84 -8.98
C LEU A 193 -18.03 -4.60 -10.28
N LEU A 194 -18.95 -5.57 -10.24
CA LEU A 194 -19.39 -6.30 -11.44
C LEU A 194 -20.08 -5.37 -12.45
N GLN A 195 -20.84 -4.39 -11.98
CA GLN A 195 -21.42 -3.37 -12.84
C GLN A 195 -20.34 -2.52 -13.51
N ARG A 196 -19.35 -2.02 -12.77
CA ARG A 196 -18.20 -1.27 -13.32
C ARG A 196 -17.42 -2.07 -14.36
N LEU A 197 -17.26 -3.37 -14.14
CA LEU A 197 -16.62 -4.27 -15.11
C LEU A 197 -17.41 -4.34 -16.40
N ARG A 198 -18.74 -4.52 -16.34
CA ARG A 198 -19.62 -4.56 -17.53
C ARG A 198 -19.66 -3.24 -18.28
N GLU A 199 -19.52 -2.13 -17.57
CA GLU A 199 -19.46 -0.76 -18.13
C GLU A 199 -18.08 -0.44 -18.75
N GLY A 200 -17.12 -1.38 -18.72
CA GLY A 200 -15.76 -1.17 -19.25
C GLY A 200 -14.90 -0.21 -18.43
N LYS A 201 -15.32 0.09 -17.19
CA LYS A 201 -14.60 1.02 -16.28
C LYS A 201 -13.39 0.40 -15.58
N VAL A 202 -13.17 -0.90 -15.70
CA VAL A 202 -12.04 -1.62 -15.07
C VAL A 202 -11.11 -2.21 -16.13
N TYR A 203 -11.68 -2.89 -17.12
CA TYR A 203 -10.99 -3.50 -18.27
C TYR A 203 -11.72 -3.13 -19.56
N LEU A 204 -11.03 -3.26 -20.69
CA LEU A 204 -11.68 -3.17 -22.00
C LEU A 204 -12.77 -4.26 -22.13
N PRO A 205 -13.88 -4.02 -22.83
CA PRO A 205 -15.06 -4.91 -22.84
C PRO A 205 -14.72 -6.38 -23.14
N ASP A 206 -13.88 -6.66 -24.12
CA ASP A 206 -13.48 -8.02 -24.51
C ASP A 206 -12.66 -8.76 -23.43
N GLN A 207 -11.97 -8.02 -22.59
CA GLN A 207 -11.19 -8.54 -21.45
C GLN A 207 -12.06 -8.68 -20.22
N ALA A 208 -13.03 -7.78 -20.02
CA ALA A 208 -13.93 -7.76 -18.89
C ALA A 208 -14.75 -9.05 -18.79
N GLU A 209 -15.28 -9.54 -19.90
CA GLU A 209 -16.11 -10.75 -19.92
C GLU A 209 -15.34 -12.00 -19.47
N ARG A 210 -14.10 -12.17 -19.95
CA ARG A 210 -13.20 -13.25 -19.51
C ARG A 210 -12.80 -13.11 -18.06
N ALA A 211 -12.56 -11.88 -17.60
CA ALA A 211 -12.21 -11.60 -16.20
C ALA A 211 -13.37 -11.93 -15.26
N ILE A 212 -14.62 -11.60 -15.65
CA ILE A 212 -15.83 -11.91 -14.88
C ILE A 212 -16.06 -13.42 -14.77
N GLN A 213 -15.80 -14.16 -15.82
CA GLN A 213 -15.98 -15.62 -15.84
C GLN A 213 -14.95 -16.37 -14.98
N ASN A 214 -13.82 -15.77 -14.67
CA ASN A 214 -12.72 -16.37 -13.93
C ASN A 214 -12.55 -15.73 -12.54
N PHE A 215 -11.72 -14.70 -12.46
CA PHE A 215 -11.32 -14.06 -11.19
C PHE A 215 -12.49 -13.30 -10.53
N PHE A 216 -13.28 -12.55 -11.32
CA PHE A 216 -14.32 -11.65 -10.83
C PHE A 216 -15.71 -12.33 -10.67
N ARG A 217 -15.74 -13.62 -10.37
CA ARG A 217 -16.99 -14.28 -9.97
C ARG A 217 -17.47 -13.67 -8.66
N LYS A 218 -18.78 -13.46 -8.51
CA LYS A 218 -19.36 -12.82 -7.32
C LYS A 218 -18.91 -13.50 -6.01
N GLY A 219 -18.86 -14.84 -5.98
CA GLY A 219 -18.37 -15.59 -4.82
C GLY A 219 -16.92 -15.29 -4.48
N ASN A 220 -16.03 -15.22 -5.49
CA ASN A 220 -14.63 -14.86 -5.29
C ASN A 220 -14.50 -13.44 -4.75
N LEU A 221 -15.27 -12.47 -5.31
CA LEU A 221 -15.26 -11.08 -4.86
C LEU A 221 -15.72 -10.93 -3.40
N ILE A 222 -16.74 -11.69 -2.98
CA ILE A 222 -17.17 -11.70 -1.58
C ILE A 222 -16.04 -12.21 -0.69
N ALA A 223 -15.38 -13.32 -1.05
CA ALA A 223 -14.31 -13.89 -0.27
C ALA A 223 -13.06 -13.00 -0.22
N LEU A 224 -12.67 -12.39 -1.35
CA LEU A 224 -11.55 -11.44 -1.40
C LEU A 224 -11.84 -10.17 -0.56
N ARG A 225 -13.10 -9.70 -0.59
CA ARG A 225 -13.55 -8.59 0.25
C ARG A 225 -13.48 -8.92 1.73
N GLU A 226 -13.92 -10.13 2.11
CA GLU A 226 -13.80 -10.61 3.49
C GLU A 226 -12.34 -10.65 3.93
N LEU A 227 -11.43 -11.17 3.10
CA LEU A 227 -9.99 -11.19 3.40
C LEU A 227 -9.43 -9.78 3.60
N ALA A 228 -9.81 -8.82 2.74
CA ALA A 228 -9.33 -7.45 2.86
C ALA A 228 -9.84 -6.78 4.15
N LEU A 229 -11.12 -6.96 4.49
CA LEU A 229 -11.70 -6.47 5.73
C LEU A 229 -11.04 -7.08 6.96
N ARG A 230 -10.83 -8.40 6.96
CA ARG A 230 -10.19 -9.12 8.06
C ARG A 230 -8.74 -8.65 8.25
N ARG A 231 -7.97 -8.53 7.17
CA ARG A 231 -6.58 -8.07 7.23
C ARG A 231 -6.46 -6.63 7.75
N THR A 232 -7.44 -5.78 7.40
CA THR A 232 -7.51 -4.41 7.93
C THR A 232 -7.85 -4.41 9.43
N ALA A 233 -8.79 -5.27 9.86
CA ALA A 233 -9.16 -5.40 11.27
C ALA A 233 -7.99 -5.92 12.13
N GLU A 234 -7.25 -6.93 11.66
CA GLU A 234 -6.05 -7.43 12.33
C GLU A 234 -5.03 -6.31 12.58
N ARG A 235 -4.81 -5.46 11.56
CA ARG A 235 -3.92 -4.32 11.71
C ARG A 235 -4.39 -3.32 12.77
N VAL A 236 -5.69 -3.01 12.82
CA VAL A 236 -6.27 -2.12 13.84
C VAL A 236 -6.09 -2.73 15.24
N ASP A 237 -6.25 -4.05 15.38
CA ASP A 237 -6.00 -4.74 16.64
C ASP A 237 -4.53 -4.61 17.09
N ASP A 238 -3.57 -4.74 16.17
CA ASP A 238 -2.14 -4.56 16.46
C ASP A 238 -1.79 -3.11 16.84
N GLU A 239 -2.37 -2.12 16.15
CA GLU A 239 -2.25 -0.70 16.49
C GLU A 239 -2.81 -0.43 17.90
N MET A 240 -3.96 -1.00 18.25
CA MET A 240 -4.57 -0.88 19.55
C MET A 240 -3.69 -1.50 20.65
N GLN A 241 -3.16 -2.70 20.43
CA GLN A 241 -2.24 -3.35 21.36
C GLN A 241 -0.98 -2.51 21.60
N SER A 242 -0.42 -1.95 20.52
CA SER A 242 0.76 -1.10 20.57
C SER A 242 0.49 0.20 21.36
N TYR A 243 -0.70 0.77 21.20
CA TYR A 243 -1.13 1.94 21.97
C TYR A 243 -1.28 1.62 23.47
N GLN A 244 -1.93 0.49 23.81
CA GLN A 244 -2.10 0.04 25.20
C GLN A 244 -0.77 -0.17 25.92
N GLN A 245 0.24 -0.71 25.22
CA GLN A 245 1.57 -0.93 25.78
C GLN A 245 2.33 0.37 26.06
N ARG A 246 2.09 1.42 25.28
CA ARG A 246 2.78 2.72 25.42
C ARG A 246 2.16 3.62 26.50
N ASP A 247 0.83 3.72 26.56
CA ASP A 247 0.15 4.71 27.39
C ASP A 247 -0.42 4.15 28.71
N GLY A 248 -0.29 2.84 28.98
CA GLY A 248 -0.73 2.22 30.25
C GLY A 248 -2.23 2.34 30.56
N GLY A 249 -3.03 2.87 29.63
CA GLY A 249 -4.47 3.02 29.71
C GLY A 249 -5.16 2.00 28.82
N VAL A 250 -6.06 1.19 29.40
CA VAL A 250 -6.85 0.17 28.68
C VAL A 250 -8.14 0.81 28.15
N PRO A 251 -8.23 1.22 26.86
CA PRO A 251 -9.57 1.38 26.27
C PRO A 251 -10.19 -0.02 26.16
N PRO A 252 -11.51 -0.18 26.39
CA PRO A 252 -12.17 -1.47 26.22
C PRO A 252 -11.97 -1.92 24.77
N THR A 253 -11.44 -3.12 24.58
CA THR A 253 -11.32 -3.71 23.26
C THR A 253 -12.73 -4.00 22.74
N VAL A 254 -12.92 -3.93 21.40
CA VAL A 254 -14.21 -4.29 20.78
C VAL A 254 -14.61 -5.73 21.12
N ARG A 255 -13.65 -6.62 21.43
CA ARG A 255 -13.90 -7.96 21.98
C ARG A 255 -14.63 -7.93 23.30
N ASP A 256 -14.29 -7.00 24.19
CA ASP A 256 -14.93 -6.89 25.51
C ASP A 256 -16.36 -6.33 25.38
N ALA A 257 -16.62 -5.49 24.36
CA ALA A 257 -17.93 -4.94 24.06
C ALA A 257 -18.91 -5.94 23.41
N LEU A 258 -18.40 -7.01 22.77
CA LEU A 258 -19.21 -8.05 22.11
C LEU A 258 -19.55 -9.22 23.06
N LEU A 259 -19.02 -9.25 24.27
CA LEU A 259 -19.27 -10.27 25.29
C LEU A 259 -20.33 -9.85 26.33
N VAL A 260 -20.99 -8.73 26.12
CA VAL A 260 -22.16 -8.23 26.86
C VAL A 260 -23.40 -8.34 25.95
#